data_5e37843b7f493fc8834158d4269cebe6
#
_entry.id   5e37843b7f493fc8834158d4269cebe6
#
_cell.length_a   1.000
_cell.length_b   1.000
_cell.length_c   1.000
_cell.angle_alpha   90.00
_cell.angle_beta   90.00
_cell.angle_gamma   90.00
#
_symmetry.space_group_name_H-M   'P 1'
#
loop_
_entity.id
_entity.type
_entity.pdbx_description
1 polymer ?
#
loop_
_entity_poly.entity_id
_entity_poly.type
_entity_poly.pdbx_seq_one_letter_code
_entity_poly.pdbx_strand_id
1 'polypeptide(L)'
;MIGKLTIDKASMNLSYFLYTLKIINDNNGRVSRKNFGRLMGEFIGVPSIKGGKENRTPYNKSKLPRYFGFVDIEYGENNESFLVLTHRGKVL
;
A
#
# COMPACT_ATOMS: atom_id res chain seq x y z
N MET A 1 16.66 14.50 -19.68
CA MET A 1 15.93 15.27 -18.66
C MET A 1 14.65 14.56 -18.23
N ILE A 2 13.75 14.39 -19.16
CA ILE A 2 12.50 13.69 -18.89
C ILE A 2 12.77 12.27 -18.42
N GLY A 3 13.69 11.59 -19.06
CA GLY A 3 14.04 10.22 -18.70
C GLY A 3 14.56 10.10 -17.27
N LYS A 4 15.36 11.06 -16.82
CA LYS A 4 15.90 11.05 -15.48
C LYS A 4 14.81 11.20 -14.43
N LEU A 5 13.90 12.17 -14.64
CA LEU A 5 12.78 12.37 -13.73
C LEU A 5 11.87 11.15 -13.69
N THR A 6 11.65 10.54 -14.84
CA THR A 6 10.82 9.34 -14.93
C THR A 6 11.45 8.18 -14.16
N ILE A 7 12.76 8.02 -14.28
CA ILE A 7 13.48 6.95 -13.58
C ILE A 7 13.37 7.15 -12.07
N ASP A 8 13.55 8.39 -11.59
CA ASP A 8 13.45 8.68 -10.17
C ASP A 8 12.04 8.37 -9.64
N LYS A 9 11.01 8.80 -10.37
CA LYS A 9 9.64 8.51 -9.99
C LYS A 9 9.35 7.02 -10.01
N ALA A 10 9.82 6.33 -11.04
CA ALA A 10 9.61 4.89 -11.16
C ALA A 10 10.28 4.15 -10.00
N SER A 11 11.47 4.58 -9.60
CA SER A 11 12.18 3.99 -8.48
C SER A 11 11.40 4.16 -7.18
N MET A 12 10.87 5.36 -6.91
CA MET A 12 10.05 5.60 -5.73
C MET A 12 8.77 4.77 -5.77
N ASN A 13 8.11 4.73 -6.92
CA ASN A 13 6.89 3.94 -7.08
C ASN A 13 7.16 2.45 -6.89
N LEU A 14 8.30 1.99 -7.37
CA LEU A 14 8.68 0.59 -7.20
C LEU A 14 8.92 0.26 -5.73
N SER A 15 9.56 1.16 -4.99
CA SER A 15 9.78 0.96 -3.55
C SER A 15 8.45 0.82 -2.81
N TYR A 16 7.50 1.70 -3.09
CA TYR A 16 6.19 1.62 -2.46
C TYR A 16 5.43 0.38 -2.90
N PHE A 17 5.56 0.01 -4.16
CA PHE A 17 4.95 -1.19 -4.71
C PHE A 17 5.44 -2.43 -3.95
N LEU A 18 6.75 -2.58 -3.86
CA LEU A 18 7.35 -3.73 -3.20
C LEU A 18 7.05 -3.75 -1.70
N TYR A 19 7.08 -2.58 -1.06
CA TYR A 19 6.80 -2.51 0.37
C TYR A 19 5.34 -2.82 0.67
N THR A 20 4.43 -2.41 -0.21
CA THR A 20 3.01 -2.77 -0.08
C THR A 20 2.85 -4.29 -0.05
N LEU A 21 3.47 -4.97 -1.00
CA LEU A 21 3.41 -6.43 -1.04
C LEU A 21 4.03 -7.06 0.20
N LYS A 22 5.13 -6.50 0.66
CA LYS A 22 5.80 -6.97 1.86
C LYS A 22 4.90 -6.86 3.09
N ILE A 23 4.28 -5.70 3.28
CA ILE A 23 3.38 -5.47 4.43
C ILE A 23 2.26 -6.52 4.43
N ILE A 24 1.62 -6.72 3.28
CA ILE A 24 0.50 -7.64 3.21
C ILE A 24 0.96 -9.07 3.43
N ASN A 25 2.07 -9.44 2.81
CA ASN A 25 2.62 -10.78 2.96
C ASN A 25 3.03 -11.07 4.41
N ASP A 26 3.63 -10.09 5.09
CA ASP A 26 4.04 -10.24 6.49
C ASP A 26 2.82 -10.39 7.41
N ASN A 27 1.63 -10.03 6.94
CA ASN A 27 0.37 -10.17 7.67
C ASN A 27 -0.46 -11.33 7.13
N ASN A 28 0.19 -12.34 6.58
CA ASN A 28 -0.45 -13.56 6.09
C ASN A 28 -1.37 -13.32 4.89
N GLY A 29 -1.06 -12.34 4.08
CA GLY A 29 -1.79 -12.06 2.85
C GLY A 29 -3.00 -11.15 3.00
N ARG A 30 -3.26 -10.62 4.19
CA ARG A 30 -4.40 -9.77 4.46
C ARG A 30 -4.07 -8.80 5.58
N VAL A 31 -4.24 -7.51 5.34
CA VAL A 31 -3.97 -6.48 6.34
C VAL A 31 -5.08 -5.44 6.29
N SER A 32 -5.52 -4.96 7.46
CA SER A 32 -6.53 -3.91 7.52
C SER A 32 -5.97 -2.61 6.94
N ARG A 33 -6.85 -1.80 6.37
CA ARG A 33 -6.47 -0.49 5.85
C ARG A 33 -5.79 0.34 6.92
N LYS A 34 -6.30 0.28 8.15
CA LYS A 34 -5.76 1.03 9.27
C LYS A 34 -4.31 0.59 9.58
N ASN A 35 -4.08 -0.70 9.67
CA ASN A 35 -2.73 -1.22 9.95
C ASN A 35 -1.79 -0.98 8.78
N PHE A 36 -2.27 -1.16 7.56
CA PHE A 36 -1.46 -0.85 6.38
C PHE A 36 -1.04 0.62 6.40
N GLY A 37 -1.98 1.52 6.67
CA GLY A 37 -1.67 2.95 6.74
C GLY A 37 -0.61 3.25 7.77
N ARG A 38 -0.69 2.62 8.94
CA ARG A 38 0.30 2.81 9.99
C ARG A 38 1.68 2.31 9.56
N LEU A 39 1.74 1.11 9.03
CA LEU A 39 3.01 0.50 8.63
C LEU A 39 3.66 1.24 7.45
N MET A 40 2.86 1.55 6.43
CA MET A 40 3.38 2.31 5.29
C MET A 40 3.74 3.72 5.72
N GLY A 41 2.96 4.32 6.62
CA GLY A 41 3.26 5.64 7.16
C GLY A 41 4.62 5.69 7.84
N GLU A 42 4.94 4.67 8.62
CA GLU A 42 6.27 4.58 9.24
C GLU A 42 7.38 4.51 8.18
N PHE A 43 7.14 3.77 7.10
CA PHE A 43 8.12 3.63 6.04
C PHE A 43 8.38 4.95 5.31
N ILE A 44 7.32 5.72 5.02
CA ILE A 44 7.45 6.96 4.26
C ILE A 44 7.60 8.20 5.16
N GLY A 45 7.52 8.02 6.48
CA GLY A 45 7.69 9.12 7.42
C GLY A 45 6.47 10.05 7.52
N VAL A 46 5.27 9.52 7.33
CA VAL A 46 4.04 10.29 7.36
C VAL A 46 3.06 9.63 8.33
N PRO A 47 2.40 10.39 9.21
CA PRO A 47 1.44 9.80 10.14
C PRO A 47 0.20 9.28 9.40
N SER A 48 -0.35 8.17 9.88
CA SER A 48 -1.58 7.61 9.32
C SER A 48 -2.83 8.30 9.87
N ILE A 49 -2.69 8.97 11.00
CA ILE A 49 -3.77 9.77 11.61
C ILE A 49 -3.27 11.20 11.75
N LYS A 50 -4.04 12.15 11.25
CA LYS A 50 -3.69 13.57 11.33
C LYS A 50 -4.94 14.35 11.70
N GLY A 51 -4.87 15.09 12.82
CA GLY A 51 -6.01 15.86 13.30
C GLY A 51 -7.21 14.99 13.62
N GLY A 52 -7.01 13.77 14.13
CA GLY A 52 -8.08 12.85 14.48
C GLY A 52 -8.71 12.14 13.28
N LYS A 53 -8.20 12.36 12.08
CA LYS A 53 -8.75 11.77 10.86
C LYS A 53 -7.69 10.96 10.13
N GLU A 54 -8.13 10.01 9.31
CA GLU A 54 -7.23 9.24 8.48
C GLU A 54 -6.46 10.15 7.52
N ASN A 55 -5.15 9.98 7.50
CA ASN A 55 -4.31 10.55 6.46
C ASN A 55 -4.18 9.50 5.36
N ARG A 56 -4.74 9.77 4.19
CA ARG A 56 -4.80 8.81 3.11
C ARG A 56 -3.47 8.61 2.38
N THR A 57 -2.49 9.46 2.63
CA THR A 57 -1.22 9.41 1.90
C THR A 57 -0.57 8.03 1.98
N PRO A 58 -0.41 7.41 3.17
CA PRO A 58 0.15 6.05 3.20
C PRO A 58 -0.69 5.04 2.43
N TYR A 59 -2.01 5.07 2.60
CA TYR A 59 -2.90 4.14 1.91
C TYR A 59 -2.78 4.28 0.39
N ASN A 60 -2.64 5.53 -0.08
CA ASN A 60 -2.55 5.79 -1.52
C ASN A 60 -1.30 5.17 -2.16
N LYS A 61 -0.28 4.84 -1.37
CA LYS A 61 0.92 4.16 -1.89
C LYS A 61 0.62 2.75 -2.38
N SER A 62 -0.55 2.21 -2.05
CA SER A 62 -0.97 0.89 -2.53
C SER A 62 -1.63 0.91 -3.91
N LYS A 63 -1.78 2.10 -4.52
CA LYS A 63 -2.52 2.22 -5.79
C LYS A 63 -1.96 1.38 -6.92
N LEU A 64 -0.63 1.40 -7.11
CA LEU A 64 -0.04 0.67 -8.23
C LEU A 64 -0.21 -0.85 -8.10
N PRO A 65 0.09 -1.46 -6.95
CA PRO A 65 -0.18 -2.89 -6.80
C PRO A 65 -1.64 -3.26 -7.02
N ARG A 66 -2.57 -2.40 -6.57
CA ARG A 66 -4.00 -2.61 -6.81
C ARG A 66 -4.34 -2.48 -8.28
N TYR A 67 -3.80 -1.47 -8.93
CA TYR A 67 -4.05 -1.22 -10.35
C TYR A 67 -3.61 -2.40 -11.21
N PHE A 68 -2.46 -3.00 -10.90
CA PHE A 68 -1.94 -4.13 -11.66
C PHE A 68 -2.50 -5.48 -11.22
N GLY A 69 -3.41 -5.49 -10.27
CA GLY A 69 -4.07 -6.73 -9.87
C GLY A 69 -3.30 -7.61 -8.92
N PHE A 70 -2.24 -7.09 -8.28
CA PHE A 70 -1.48 -7.85 -7.27
C PHE A 70 -2.13 -7.76 -5.89
N VAL A 71 -2.92 -6.73 -5.66
CA VAL A 71 -3.60 -6.47 -4.39
C VAL A 71 -5.04 -6.12 -4.69
N ASP A 72 -5.94 -6.63 -3.86
CA ASP A 72 -7.37 -6.33 -3.98
C ASP A 72 -7.87 -5.77 -2.66
N ILE A 73 -9.06 -5.19 -2.67
CA ILE A 73 -9.70 -4.65 -1.49
C ILE A 73 -10.85 -5.59 -1.10
N GLU A 74 -10.84 -5.99 0.15
CA GLU A 74 -11.89 -6.81 0.73
C GLU A 74 -12.61 -5.99 1.79
N TYR A 75 -13.93 -6.00 1.78
CA TYR A 75 -14.72 -5.22 2.72
C TYR A 75 -15.25 -6.11 3.83
N GLY A 76 -15.10 -5.65 5.06
CA GLY A 76 -15.61 -6.33 6.23
C GLY A 76 -16.80 -5.59 6.84
N GLU A 77 -17.06 -5.87 8.11
CA GLU A 77 -18.13 -5.23 8.85
C GLU A 77 -17.73 -3.83 9.32
N ASN A 78 -18.71 -2.99 9.61
CA ASN A 78 -18.50 -1.66 10.21
C ASN A 78 -17.59 -0.76 9.36
N ASN A 79 -17.71 -0.81 8.05
CA ASN A 79 -16.92 -0.01 7.11
C ASN A 79 -15.43 -0.33 7.14
N GLU A 80 -15.06 -1.46 7.70
CA GLU A 80 -13.66 -1.90 7.63
C GLU A 80 -13.33 -2.36 6.23
N SER A 81 -12.08 -2.14 5.84
CA SER A 81 -11.58 -2.67 4.58
C SER A 81 -10.19 -3.26 4.81
N PHE A 82 -9.84 -4.19 3.94
CA PHE A 82 -8.58 -4.91 4.03
C PHE A 82 -7.92 -4.94 2.67
N LEU A 83 -6.58 -4.91 2.68
CA LEU A 83 -5.81 -5.17 1.48
C LEU A 83 -5.41 -6.63 1.50
N VAL A 84 -5.66 -7.33 0.41
CA VAL A 84 -5.35 -8.75 0.31
C VAL A 84 -4.52 -9.02 -0.91
N LEU A 85 -3.59 -9.96 -0.80
CA LEU A 85 -2.82 -10.39 -1.96
C LEU A 85 -3.69 -11.26 -2.85
N THR A 86 -3.70 -10.96 -4.14
CA THR A 86 -4.31 -11.83 -5.13
C THR A 86 -3.37 -13.00 -5.41
N HIS A 87 -3.82 -13.95 -6.22
CA HIS A 87 -2.94 -15.03 -6.65
C HIS A 87 -1.70 -14.46 -7.35
N ARG A 88 -1.88 -13.45 -8.20
CA ARG A 88 -0.77 -12.79 -8.89
C ARG A 88 0.21 -12.16 -7.90
N GLY A 89 -0.30 -11.53 -6.84
CA GLY A 89 0.54 -10.92 -5.82
C GLY A 89 1.34 -11.93 -5.02
N LYS A 90 0.78 -13.12 -4.82
CA LYS A 90 1.45 -14.16 -4.04
C LYS A 90 2.61 -14.81 -4.75
N VAL A 91 2.63 -14.79 -6.07
CA VAL A 91 3.70 -15.45 -6.85
C VAL A 91 4.80 -14.47 -7.25
N LEU A 92 4.71 -13.26 -6.82
CA LEU A 92 5.77 -12.27 -7.06
C LEU A 92 6.97 -12.54 -6.08
#